data_b20bdf1707dbfda0520c3015f84aba15
#
_entry.id   b20bdf1707dbfda0520c3015f84aba15
#
_cell.length_a   1.000
_cell.length_b   1.000
_cell.length_c   1.000
_cell.angle_alpha   90.00
_cell.angle_beta   90.00
_cell.angle_gamma   90.00
#
_symmetry.space_group_name_H-M   'P 1'
#
loop_
_entity.id
_entity.type
_entity.pdbx_description
1 polymer ?
#
loop_
_entity_poly.entity_id
_entity_poly.type
_entity_poly.pdbx_seq_one_letter_code
_entity_poly.pdbx_strand_id
1 'polypeptide(L)'
;MRRERGQQMIYTLTFSPSVDYIVEVDHFRVGEINRTAAEKVVPGGKGLNVSMVLSNLGHESVALGFLAGFTGREIEKRLRESGCRTDFIHVREGFSRINLKMISNGETAINGQGPKITPGDIAKLEKKLERLQAGDILVISGSIPNTLPEDMYERILAAAADRPEGRPDIRLDGRGIRAVVDAEGHLLTNALKYHPFLIKPNQEELEGIFGVHLEKQEEVIPYAEMLQREGARNVLVSMGERGAVLVTETGKVLCAGAPGIRVVNTVGAGDSMVAGFLAGYLESDGDYESAFLTGLAAGSASAASTELAARQEMEALRKRIRVHMGSV
;
A
#
# COMPACT_ATOMS: atom_id res chain seq x y z
N MET A 1 -16.82 10.99 16.63
CA MET A 1 -16.37 10.22 17.81
C MET A 1 -15.09 10.86 18.32
N ARG A 2 -14.97 11.20 19.60
CA ARG A 2 -13.73 11.80 20.15
C ARG A 2 -12.70 10.68 20.29
N ARG A 3 -11.53 10.89 19.69
CA ARG A 3 -10.35 10.02 19.81
C ARG A 3 -9.81 10.16 21.25
N GLU A 4 -9.40 9.07 21.86
CA GLU A 4 -8.66 9.13 23.13
C GLU A 4 -7.31 9.82 22.91
N ARG A 5 -6.89 10.69 23.84
CA ARG A 5 -5.62 11.41 23.71
C ARG A 5 -4.46 10.40 23.73
N GLY A 6 -3.67 10.41 22.64
CA GLY A 6 -2.47 9.57 22.52
C GLY A 6 -2.66 8.30 21.67
N GLN A 7 -3.86 7.99 21.20
CA GLN A 7 -4.07 6.84 20.31
C GLN A 7 -3.56 7.16 18.90
N GLN A 8 -2.55 6.44 18.44
CA GLN A 8 -2.02 6.51 17.09
C GLN A 8 -3.03 5.93 16.10
N MET A 9 -3.22 6.61 14.96
CA MET A 9 -4.14 6.20 13.91
C MET A 9 -3.40 6.03 12.58
N ILE A 10 -3.80 5.01 11.82
CA ILE A 10 -3.32 4.80 10.46
C ILE A 10 -4.38 5.35 9.49
N TYR A 11 -3.95 6.17 8.56
CA TYR A 11 -4.75 6.66 7.44
C TYR A 11 -4.18 6.07 6.16
N THR A 12 -5.05 5.53 5.30
CA THR A 12 -4.64 5.03 3.98
C THR A 12 -5.28 5.89 2.90
N LEU A 13 -4.49 6.43 2.01
CA LEU A 13 -4.97 7.27 0.91
C LEU A 13 -4.83 6.53 -0.41
N THR A 14 -5.97 6.36 -1.09
CA THR A 14 -6.06 5.82 -2.46
C THR A 14 -6.73 6.87 -3.35
N PHE A 15 -5.99 7.40 -4.33
CA PHE A 15 -6.54 8.42 -5.23
C PHE A 15 -7.60 7.87 -6.18
N SER A 16 -7.47 6.62 -6.60
CA SER A 16 -8.33 6.00 -7.60
C SER A 16 -8.83 4.62 -7.16
N PRO A 17 -9.72 4.56 -6.14
CA PRO A 17 -10.39 3.32 -5.76
C PRO A 17 -11.18 2.74 -6.92
N SER A 18 -11.30 1.40 -6.96
CA SER A 18 -12.02 0.68 -8.02
C SER A 18 -12.97 -0.37 -7.45
N VAL A 19 -13.93 -0.73 -8.28
CA VAL A 19 -14.55 -2.05 -8.22
C VAL A 19 -13.75 -2.95 -9.15
N ASP A 20 -13.08 -3.96 -8.61
CA ASP A 20 -12.41 -4.97 -9.42
C ASP A 20 -13.40 -6.10 -9.71
N TYR A 21 -13.76 -6.27 -10.98
CA TYR A 21 -14.59 -7.34 -11.49
C TYR A 21 -13.68 -8.42 -12.08
N ILE A 22 -13.56 -9.52 -11.37
CA ILE A 22 -12.70 -10.65 -11.72
C ILE A 22 -13.60 -11.71 -12.36
N VAL A 23 -13.27 -12.13 -13.57
CA VAL A 23 -14.04 -13.12 -14.34
C VAL A 23 -13.14 -14.24 -14.81
N GLU A 24 -13.61 -15.46 -14.72
CA GLU A 24 -13.00 -16.61 -15.37
C GLU A 24 -13.79 -16.93 -16.64
N VAL A 25 -13.09 -17.04 -17.78
CA VAL A 25 -13.70 -17.31 -19.07
C VAL A 25 -12.95 -18.45 -19.74
N ASP A 26 -13.61 -19.58 -19.91
CA ASP A 26 -13.05 -20.72 -20.63
C ASP A 26 -12.91 -20.37 -22.13
N HIS A 27 -11.67 -20.49 -22.64
CA HIS A 27 -11.38 -20.32 -24.06
C HIS A 27 -11.87 -18.97 -24.65
N PHE A 28 -11.51 -17.84 -24.00
CA PHE A 28 -11.90 -16.51 -24.47
C PHE A 28 -11.58 -16.29 -25.96
N ARG A 29 -12.57 -15.78 -26.70
CA ARG A 29 -12.48 -15.49 -28.12
C ARG A 29 -12.91 -14.08 -28.44
N VAL A 30 -12.01 -13.34 -29.08
CA VAL A 30 -12.29 -11.99 -29.56
C VAL A 30 -13.37 -12.02 -30.65
N GLY A 31 -14.36 -11.12 -30.54
CA GLY A 31 -15.45 -11.00 -31.53
C GLY A 31 -16.62 -11.99 -31.34
N GLU A 32 -16.57 -12.84 -30.33
CA GLU A 32 -17.62 -13.79 -29.98
C GLU A 32 -18.30 -13.45 -28.66
N ILE A 33 -19.48 -14.05 -28.41
CA ILE A 33 -20.12 -13.98 -27.08
C ILE A 33 -19.44 -15.00 -26.20
N ASN A 34 -18.71 -14.49 -25.19
CA ASN A 34 -18.09 -15.29 -24.14
C ASN A 34 -18.99 -15.29 -22.89
N ARG A 35 -18.97 -16.38 -22.13
CA ARG A 35 -19.69 -16.50 -20.86
C ARG A 35 -18.70 -16.80 -19.74
N THR A 36 -18.93 -16.22 -18.57
CA THR A 36 -18.10 -16.46 -17.38
C THR A 36 -18.38 -17.85 -16.82
N ALA A 37 -17.32 -18.56 -16.43
CA ALA A 37 -17.37 -19.78 -15.64
C ALA A 37 -17.48 -19.45 -14.13
N ALA A 38 -16.77 -18.38 -13.69
CA ALA A 38 -16.84 -17.82 -12.35
C ALA A 38 -16.68 -16.31 -12.38
N GLU A 39 -17.18 -15.65 -11.34
CA GLU A 39 -17.06 -14.19 -11.21
C GLU A 39 -16.99 -13.75 -9.75
N LYS A 40 -16.22 -12.70 -9.51
CA LYS A 40 -16.04 -12.10 -8.19
C LYS A 40 -15.96 -10.58 -8.31
N VAL A 41 -16.57 -9.87 -7.36
CA VAL A 41 -16.50 -8.41 -7.24
C VAL A 41 -15.83 -8.07 -5.92
N VAL A 42 -14.73 -7.32 -5.98
CA VAL A 42 -14.00 -6.90 -4.79
C VAL A 42 -13.65 -5.40 -4.85
N PRO A 43 -13.50 -4.73 -3.70
CA PRO A 43 -12.89 -3.40 -3.67
C PRO A 43 -11.44 -3.50 -4.17
N GLY A 44 -11.02 -2.57 -5.02
CA GLY A 44 -9.66 -2.47 -5.53
C GLY A 44 -9.01 -1.15 -5.18
N GLY A 45 -7.68 -1.19 -5.05
CA GLY A 45 -6.82 -0.05 -4.74
C GLY A 45 -5.84 -0.36 -3.64
N LYS A 46 -4.54 -0.06 -3.85
CA LYS A 46 -3.45 -0.44 -2.94
C LYS A 46 -3.74 -0.02 -1.48
N GLY A 47 -4.09 1.24 -1.22
CA GLY A 47 -4.39 1.71 0.15
C GLY A 47 -5.65 1.07 0.76
N LEU A 48 -6.63 0.68 -0.07
CA LEU A 48 -7.80 -0.07 0.43
C LEU A 48 -7.39 -1.47 0.87
N ASN A 49 -6.52 -2.13 0.11
CA ASN A 49 -5.96 -3.43 0.48
C ASN A 49 -5.19 -3.33 1.81
N VAL A 50 -4.36 -2.27 1.97
CA VAL A 50 -3.67 -2.01 3.26
C VAL A 50 -4.68 -1.88 4.40
N SER A 51 -5.77 -1.12 4.24
CA SER A 51 -6.80 -0.99 5.29
C SER A 51 -7.49 -2.32 5.60
N MET A 52 -7.84 -3.12 4.60
CA MET A 52 -8.49 -4.42 4.80
C MET A 52 -7.55 -5.39 5.54
N VAL A 53 -6.27 -5.44 5.17
CA VAL A 53 -5.29 -6.29 5.86
C VAL A 53 -5.06 -5.81 7.30
N LEU A 54 -4.92 -4.49 7.53
CA LEU A 54 -4.84 -3.95 8.89
C LEU A 54 -6.03 -4.37 9.73
N SER A 55 -7.26 -4.29 9.18
CA SER A 55 -8.48 -4.76 9.87
C SER A 55 -8.41 -6.25 10.19
N ASN A 56 -7.99 -7.09 9.23
CA ASN A 56 -7.80 -8.53 9.43
C ASN A 56 -6.76 -8.84 10.52
N LEU A 57 -5.75 -7.96 10.67
CA LEU A 57 -4.71 -8.05 11.71
C LEU A 57 -5.11 -7.37 13.03
N GLY A 58 -6.37 -6.86 13.14
CA GLY A 58 -6.90 -6.25 14.38
C GLY A 58 -6.47 -4.80 14.61
N HIS A 59 -5.96 -4.12 13.58
CA HIS A 59 -5.57 -2.70 13.64
C HIS A 59 -6.61 -1.81 12.98
N GLU A 60 -7.01 -0.74 13.66
CA GLU A 60 -7.89 0.28 13.09
C GLU A 60 -7.13 1.16 12.09
N SER A 61 -7.76 1.41 10.95
CA SER A 61 -7.32 2.40 9.98
C SER A 61 -8.50 3.19 9.42
N VAL A 62 -8.23 4.36 8.82
CA VAL A 62 -9.24 5.17 8.15
C VAL A 62 -8.87 5.27 6.68
N ALA A 63 -9.70 4.68 5.81
CA ALA A 63 -9.54 4.75 4.37
C ALA A 63 -10.01 6.12 3.84
N LEU A 64 -9.13 6.80 3.12
CA LEU A 64 -9.34 8.09 2.46
C LEU A 64 -9.21 7.93 0.95
N GLY A 65 -9.78 8.88 0.21
CA GLY A 65 -9.68 8.95 -1.25
C GLY A 65 -10.95 9.54 -1.85
N PHE A 66 -11.15 9.30 -3.14
CA PHE A 66 -12.27 9.85 -3.90
C PHE A 66 -13.19 8.73 -4.37
N LEU A 67 -14.48 8.81 -4.06
CA LEU A 67 -15.49 7.88 -4.51
C LEU A 67 -16.60 8.63 -5.28
N ALA A 68 -17.21 7.96 -6.26
CA ALA A 68 -18.30 8.52 -7.03
C ALA A 68 -19.34 7.46 -7.43
N GLY A 69 -20.58 7.87 -7.56
CA GLY A 69 -21.66 7.08 -8.13
C GLY A 69 -21.98 5.78 -7.37
N PHE A 70 -22.58 4.84 -8.08
CA PHE A 70 -23.01 3.56 -7.49
C PHE A 70 -21.83 2.66 -7.10
N THR A 71 -20.76 2.63 -7.92
CA THR A 71 -19.55 1.87 -7.64
C THR A 71 -18.81 2.39 -6.42
N GLY A 72 -18.77 3.72 -6.23
CA GLY A 72 -18.19 4.31 -5.02
C GLY A 72 -18.95 3.90 -3.76
N ARG A 73 -20.29 3.86 -3.81
CA ARG A 73 -21.11 3.37 -2.69
C ARG A 73 -20.87 1.89 -2.40
N GLU A 74 -20.71 1.07 -3.43
CA GLU A 74 -20.42 -0.36 -3.28
C GLU A 74 -19.04 -0.60 -2.66
N ILE A 75 -18.00 0.14 -3.11
CA ILE A 75 -16.65 0.08 -2.51
C ILE A 75 -16.72 0.41 -1.02
N GLU A 76 -17.34 1.53 -0.67
CA GLU A 76 -17.42 1.97 0.73
C GLU A 76 -18.20 1.00 1.60
N LYS A 77 -19.31 0.44 1.09
CA LYS A 77 -20.11 -0.58 1.78
C LYS A 77 -19.25 -1.81 2.08
N ARG A 78 -18.56 -2.38 1.10
CA ARG A 78 -17.72 -3.58 1.27
C ARG A 78 -16.56 -3.34 2.23
N LEU A 79 -15.92 -2.17 2.20
CA LEU A 79 -14.88 -1.82 3.16
C LEU A 79 -15.42 -1.79 4.60
N ARG A 80 -16.60 -1.23 4.81
CA ARG A 80 -17.25 -1.21 6.13
C ARG A 80 -17.63 -2.61 6.60
N GLU A 81 -18.12 -3.45 5.69
CA GLU A 81 -18.42 -4.87 5.97
C GLU A 81 -17.16 -5.66 6.34
N SER A 82 -15.98 -5.27 5.79
CA SER A 82 -14.67 -5.81 6.18
C SER A 82 -14.09 -5.16 7.45
N GLY A 83 -14.86 -4.39 8.20
CA GLY A 83 -14.44 -3.76 9.45
C GLY A 83 -13.60 -2.48 9.28
N CYS A 84 -13.39 -1.99 8.06
CA CYS A 84 -12.61 -0.78 7.82
C CYS A 84 -13.42 0.48 8.13
N ARG A 85 -12.78 1.46 8.76
CA ARG A 85 -13.34 2.82 8.87
C ARG A 85 -13.07 3.59 7.58
N THR A 86 -14.03 4.43 7.17
CA THR A 86 -13.97 5.18 5.92
C THR A 86 -14.24 6.65 6.16
N ASP A 87 -13.51 7.53 5.46
CA ASP A 87 -13.78 8.97 5.43
C ASP A 87 -13.47 9.56 4.04
N PHE A 88 -14.13 8.99 3.01
CA PHE A 88 -13.94 9.36 1.61
C PHE A 88 -14.48 10.75 1.26
N ILE A 89 -13.95 11.31 0.17
CA ILE A 89 -14.55 12.45 -0.53
C ILE A 89 -15.50 11.91 -1.60
N HIS A 90 -16.79 12.21 -1.47
CA HIS A 90 -17.78 11.84 -2.50
C HIS A 90 -17.78 12.87 -3.61
N VAL A 91 -17.27 12.48 -4.78
CA VAL A 91 -17.29 13.26 -6.01
C VAL A 91 -18.71 13.25 -6.59
N ARG A 92 -19.18 14.42 -7.04
CA ARG A 92 -20.59 14.59 -7.43
C ARG A 92 -20.94 13.86 -8.73
N GLU A 93 -20.03 13.86 -9.72
CA GLU A 93 -20.30 13.38 -11.07
C GLU A 93 -19.48 12.14 -11.41
N GLY A 94 -20.03 11.28 -12.25
CA GLY A 94 -19.40 10.06 -12.70
C GLY A 94 -19.56 8.90 -11.71
N PHE A 95 -18.64 7.96 -11.79
CA PHE A 95 -18.58 6.79 -10.90
C PHE A 95 -17.12 6.36 -10.69
N SER A 96 -16.84 5.74 -9.56
CA SER A 96 -15.54 5.12 -9.28
C SER A 96 -15.25 4.05 -10.31
N ARG A 97 -14.00 3.96 -10.76
CA ARG A 97 -13.63 3.08 -11.87
C ARG A 97 -13.99 1.62 -11.61
N ILE A 98 -14.27 0.92 -12.69
CA ILE A 98 -14.40 -0.54 -12.72
C ILE A 98 -13.18 -1.07 -13.45
N ASN A 99 -12.45 -1.99 -12.85
CA ASN A 99 -11.40 -2.75 -13.49
C ASN A 99 -11.94 -4.15 -13.81
N LEU A 100 -11.82 -4.58 -15.04
CA LEU A 100 -12.07 -5.95 -15.43
C LEU A 100 -10.75 -6.72 -15.39
N LYS A 101 -10.72 -7.81 -14.61
CA LYS A 101 -9.63 -8.79 -14.59
C LYS A 101 -10.15 -10.10 -15.14
N MET A 102 -9.74 -10.46 -16.34
CA MET A 102 -10.17 -11.66 -17.02
C MET A 102 -9.08 -12.73 -16.95
N ILE A 103 -9.45 -13.88 -16.42
CA ILE A 103 -8.61 -15.08 -16.34
C ILE A 103 -9.09 -16.05 -17.42
N SER A 104 -8.21 -16.39 -18.37
CA SER A 104 -8.48 -17.39 -19.42
C SER A 104 -7.19 -18.17 -19.69
N ASN A 105 -6.56 -18.06 -20.85
CA ASN A 105 -5.23 -18.62 -21.16
C ASN A 105 -4.08 -17.74 -20.62
N GLY A 106 -4.36 -16.88 -19.66
CA GLY A 106 -3.53 -15.86 -19.06
C GLY A 106 -4.42 -14.80 -18.39
N GLU A 107 -3.83 -13.86 -17.69
CA GLU A 107 -4.55 -12.74 -17.09
C GLU A 107 -4.55 -11.54 -18.04
N THR A 108 -5.74 -10.94 -18.26
CA THR A 108 -5.92 -9.70 -19.00
C THR A 108 -6.65 -8.69 -18.12
N ALA A 109 -6.08 -7.49 -17.98
CA ALA A 109 -6.68 -6.42 -17.19
C ALA A 109 -7.12 -5.25 -18.10
N ILE A 110 -8.34 -4.74 -17.86
CA ILE A 110 -8.86 -3.50 -18.46
C ILE A 110 -9.21 -2.56 -17.32
N ASN A 111 -8.45 -1.48 -17.19
CA ASN A 111 -8.61 -0.53 -16.10
C ASN A 111 -9.43 0.69 -16.52
N GLY A 112 -10.53 0.95 -15.82
CA GLY A 112 -11.34 2.15 -16.02
C GLY A 112 -10.64 3.43 -15.53
N GLN A 113 -11.09 4.60 -15.99
CA GLN A 113 -10.48 5.89 -15.65
C GLN A 113 -11.00 6.47 -14.32
N GLY A 114 -12.25 6.22 -13.98
CA GLY A 114 -12.88 6.80 -12.80
C GLY A 114 -13.45 8.22 -13.00
N PRO A 115 -13.87 8.89 -11.92
CA PRO A 115 -14.54 10.18 -11.98
C PRO A 115 -13.54 11.33 -12.21
N LYS A 116 -14.05 12.44 -12.72
CA LYS A 116 -13.29 13.70 -12.79
C LYS A 116 -13.26 14.36 -11.42
N ILE A 117 -12.08 14.37 -10.79
CA ILE A 117 -11.85 15.01 -9.49
C ILE A 117 -11.60 16.49 -9.71
N THR A 118 -12.33 17.33 -8.97
CA THR A 118 -12.22 18.79 -9.09
C THR A 118 -11.24 19.38 -8.07
N PRO A 119 -10.71 20.61 -8.28
CA PRO A 119 -9.91 21.31 -7.28
C PRO A 119 -10.63 21.45 -5.92
N GLY A 120 -11.95 21.59 -5.92
CA GLY A 120 -12.75 21.64 -4.70
C GLY A 120 -12.78 20.30 -3.95
N ASP A 121 -12.68 19.17 -4.66
CA ASP A 121 -12.59 17.86 -4.02
C ASP A 121 -11.20 17.63 -3.44
N ILE A 122 -10.13 18.09 -4.13
CA ILE A 122 -8.76 18.08 -3.60
C ILE A 122 -8.69 18.91 -2.30
N ALA A 123 -9.23 20.11 -2.28
CA ALA A 123 -9.25 20.95 -1.08
C ALA A 123 -9.99 20.30 0.11
N LYS A 124 -11.03 19.50 -0.15
CA LYS A 124 -11.70 18.71 0.90
C LYS A 124 -10.77 17.62 1.46
N LEU A 125 -9.98 16.96 0.61
CA LEU A 125 -8.99 15.98 1.05
C LEU A 125 -7.90 16.65 1.90
N GLU A 126 -7.33 17.75 1.44
CA GLU A 126 -6.32 18.53 2.17
C GLU A 126 -6.83 18.92 3.56
N LYS A 127 -8.07 19.41 3.66
CA LYS A 127 -8.73 19.72 4.95
C LYS A 127 -8.93 18.50 5.85
N LYS A 128 -9.10 17.29 5.30
CA LYS A 128 -9.16 16.06 6.12
C LYS A 128 -7.77 15.73 6.66
N LEU A 129 -6.73 15.88 5.85
CA LEU A 129 -5.35 15.63 6.26
C LEU A 129 -4.87 16.60 7.34
N GLU A 130 -5.40 17.82 7.42
CA GLU A 130 -5.13 18.74 8.52
C GLU A 130 -5.51 18.21 9.91
N ARG A 131 -6.35 17.17 9.98
CA ARG A 131 -6.79 16.56 11.25
C ARG A 131 -5.82 15.50 11.79
N LEU A 132 -4.84 15.09 10.99
CA LEU A 132 -3.82 14.14 11.42
C LEU A 132 -3.02 14.74 12.59
N GLN A 133 -2.59 13.89 13.51
CA GLN A 133 -1.87 14.28 14.71
C GLN A 133 -0.45 13.69 14.73
N ALA A 134 0.39 14.22 15.58
CA ALA A 134 1.72 13.66 15.81
C ALA A 134 1.61 12.18 16.21
N GLY A 135 2.45 11.36 15.60
CA GLY A 135 2.44 9.91 15.76
C GLY A 135 1.51 9.17 14.80
N ASP A 136 0.59 9.85 14.10
CA ASP A 136 -0.23 9.20 13.09
C ASP A 136 0.62 8.70 11.91
N ILE A 137 0.11 7.68 11.24
CA ILE A 137 0.71 7.10 10.03
C ILE A 137 -0.18 7.44 8.84
N LEU A 138 0.41 7.99 7.78
CA LEU A 138 -0.26 8.25 6.51
C LEU A 138 0.35 7.35 5.43
N VAL A 139 -0.40 6.36 4.97
CA VAL A 139 -0.02 5.50 3.85
C VAL A 139 -0.59 6.10 2.57
N ILE A 140 0.28 6.45 1.64
CA ILE A 140 -0.09 6.91 0.30
C ILE A 140 0.33 5.83 -0.69
N SER A 141 -0.63 5.24 -1.40
CA SER A 141 -0.31 4.11 -2.28
C SER A 141 -1.15 4.07 -3.55
N GLY A 142 -0.55 3.52 -4.61
CA GLY A 142 -1.15 3.36 -5.93
C GLY A 142 -0.85 4.50 -6.89
N SER A 143 -1.37 4.40 -8.10
CA SER A 143 -1.19 5.38 -9.17
C SER A 143 -2.04 6.63 -8.97
N ILE A 144 -1.59 7.74 -9.56
CA ILE A 144 -2.38 8.96 -9.70
C ILE A 144 -3.23 8.82 -10.96
N PRO A 145 -4.57 8.99 -10.89
CA PRO A 145 -5.40 9.00 -12.10
C PRO A 145 -5.09 10.25 -12.93
N ASN A 146 -5.22 10.15 -14.26
CA ASN A 146 -4.97 11.25 -15.20
C ASN A 146 -5.91 12.48 -15.01
N THR A 147 -6.90 12.36 -14.13
CA THR A 147 -7.79 13.46 -13.74
C THR A 147 -7.24 14.30 -12.58
N LEU A 148 -6.11 13.90 -12.00
CA LEU A 148 -5.39 14.62 -10.94
C LEU A 148 -4.04 15.13 -11.45
N PRO A 149 -3.49 16.20 -10.87
CA PRO A 149 -2.12 16.62 -11.12
C PRO A 149 -1.12 15.51 -10.78
N GLU A 150 -0.07 15.38 -11.58
CA GLU A 150 0.98 14.36 -11.38
C GLU A 150 1.77 14.55 -10.09
N ASP A 151 1.79 15.77 -9.54
CA ASP A 151 2.46 16.15 -8.31
C ASP A 151 1.62 15.89 -7.03
N MET A 152 0.52 15.13 -7.12
CA MET A 152 -0.37 14.93 -5.97
C MET A 152 0.31 14.28 -4.77
N TYR A 153 1.25 13.34 -4.96
CA TYR A 153 2.03 12.77 -3.84
C TYR A 153 2.83 13.86 -3.12
N GLU A 154 3.53 14.69 -3.90
CA GLU A 154 4.33 15.79 -3.36
C GLU A 154 3.45 16.80 -2.62
N ARG A 155 2.29 17.18 -3.19
CA ARG A 155 1.34 18.10 -2.55
C ARG A 155 0.82 17.55 -1.22
N ILE A 156 0.45 16.27 -1.16
CA ILE A 156 -0.03 15.64 0.07
C ILE A 156 1.08 15.57 1.12
N LEU A 157 2.29 15.17 0.71
CA LEU A 157 3.45 15.09 1.60
C LEU A 157 3.87 16.50 2.09
N ALA A 158 3.87 17.50 1.21
CA ALA A 158 4.13 18.89 1.59
C ALA A 158 3.10 19.41 2.58
N ALA A 159 1.81 19.19 2.32
CA ALA A 159 0.74 19.60 3.23
C ALA A 159 0.82 18.90 4.60
N ALA A 160 1.39 17.69 4.65
CA ALA A 160 1.65 16.99 5.91
C ALA A 160 2.93 17.49 6.61
N ALA A 161 3.92 17.99 5.86
CA ALA A 161 5.19 18.50 6.37
C ALA A 161 5.13 20.00 6.76
N ASP A 162 4.50 20.84 5.92
CA ASP A 162 4.46 22.30 6.08
C ASP A 162 3.21 22.70 6.89
N ARG A 163 3.29 22.56 8.22
CA ARG A 163 2.20 22.91 9.13
C ARG A 163 2.56 24.12 9.99
N PRO A 164 1.57 24.98 10.29
CA PRO A 164 1.76 26.11 11.20
C PRO A 164 2.37 25.68 12.54
N GLU A 165 3.14 26.57 13.16
CA GLU A 165 3.73 26.33 14.47
C GLU A 165 2.72 25.75 15.47
N GLY A 166 3.09 24.64 16.13
CA GLY A 166 2.26 23.93 17.08
C GLY A 166 1.43 22.76 16.52
N ARG A 167 1.46 22.49 15.18
CA ARG A 167 0.86 21.30 14.59
C ARG A 167 1.94 20.25 14.24
N PRO A 168 1.59 18.95 14.28
CA PRO A 168 2.53 17.89 13.90
C PRO A 168 2.85 17.95 12.40
N ASP A 169 4.11 17.87 12.08
CA ASP A 169 4.68 17.80 10.73
C ASP A 169 5.28 16.39 10.46
N ILE A 170 5.79 16.17 9.25
CA ILE A 170 6.64 15.01 8.97
C ILE A 170 8.03 15.34 9.51
N ARG A 171 8.37 14.81 10.70
CA ARG A 171 9.66 15.07 11.34
C ARG A 171 10.55 13.85 11.33
N LEU A 172 11.85 14.09 11.13
CA LEU A 172 12.89 13.07 11.20
C LEU A 172 13.03 12.48 12.62
N ASP A 173 12.64 13.22 13.66
CA ASP A 173 12.73 12.80 15.07
C ASP A 173 11.60 11.86 15.51
N GLY A 174 10.72 11.44 14.60
CA GLY A 174 9.61 10.51 14.87
C GLY A 174 8.43 11.12 15.64
N ARG A 175 8.46 12.42 15.95
CA ARG A 175 7.40 13.11 16.70
C ARG A 175 6.28 13.65 15.80
N GLY A 176 6.51 13.69 14.46
CA GLY A 176 5.54 14.11 13.47
C GLY A 176 4.66 12.97 12.95
N ILE A 177 4.03 13.22 11.78
CA ILE A 177 3.29 12.21 11.02
C ILE A 177 4.31 11.31 10.31
N ARG A 178 4.09 9.99 10.36
CA ARG A 178 4.90 9.02 9.60
C ARG A 178 4.27 8.76 8.24
N ALA A 179 4.91 9.24 7.17
CA ALA A 179 4.47 8.93 5.81
C ALA A 179 5.03 7.58 5.34
N VAL A 180 4.17 6.76 4.76
CA VAL A 180 4.53 5.51 4.08
C VAL A 180 4.14 5.66 2.62
N VAL A 181 5.08 5.38 1.70
CA VAL A 181 4.88 5.55 0.26
C VAL A 181 5.08 4.23 -0.45
N ASP A 182 4.03 3.75 -1.13
CA ASP A 182 4.05 2.58 -2.02
C ASP A 182 3.60 3.01 -3.42
N ALA A 183 4.53 3.53 -4.19
CA ALA A 183 4.33 4.10 -5.52
C ALA A 183 5.44 3.68 -6.48
N GLU A 184 5.18 3.83 -7.77
CA GLU A 184 6.09 3.42 -8.85
C GLU A 184 6.85 4.63 -9.44
N GLY A 185 8.08 4.38 -9.91
CA GLY A 185 8.87 5.31 -10.70
C GLY A 185 9.08 6.67 -10.02
N HIS A 186 8.80 7.74 -10.77
CA HIS A 186 9.02 9.12 -10.31
C HIS A 186 8.13 9.53 -9.11
N LEU A 187 6.98 8.89 -8.91
CA LEU A 187 6.14 9.18 -7.75
C LEU A 187 6.85 8.80 -6.45
N LEU A 188 7.60 7.70 -6.46
CA LEU A 188 8.39 7.26 -5.31
C LEU A 188 9.61 8.16 -5.13
N THR A 189 10.40 8.41 -6.20
CA THR A 189 11.64 9.19 -6.09
C THR A 189 11.37 10.66 -5.72
N ASN A 190 10.30 11.28 -6.25
CA ASN A 190 9.90 12.63 -5.87
C ASN A 190 9.42 12.73 -4.40
N ALA A 191 8.97 11.63 -3.81
CA ALA A 191 8.56 11.60 -2.41
C ALA A 191 9.75 11.62 -1.42
N LEU A 192 10.96 11.22 -1.85
CA LEU A 192 12.13 11.08 -0.98
C LEU A 192 12.53 12.38 -0.27
N LYS A 193 12.40 13.53 -0.94
CA LYS A 193 12.68 14.86 -0.36
C LYS A 193 11.81 15.22 0.85
N TYR A 194 10.71 14.47 1.09
CA TYR A 194 9.82 14.61 2.26
C TYR A 194 10.14 13.60 3.36
N HIS A 195 11.23 12.86 3.26
CA HIS A 195 11.74 11.91 4.24
C HIS A 195 10.67 10.89 4.72
N PRO A 196 10.05 10.12 3.81
CA PRO A 196 9.04 9.14 4.20
C PRO A 196 9.62 8.15 5.20
N PHE A 197 8.79 7.79 6.20
CA PHE A 197 9.14 6.81 7.22
C PHE A 197 9.45 5.44 6.59
N LEU A 198 8.67 5.05 5.58
CA LEU A 198 8.86 3.80 4.86
C LEU A 198 8.54 4.01 3.38
N ILE A 199 9.38 3.49 2.52
CA ILE A 199 9.05 3.23 1.12
C ILE A 199 9.12 1.72 0.86
N LYS A 200 8.26 1.24 -0.08
CA LYS A 200 8.26 -0.17 -0.46
C LYS A 200 8.31 -0.36 -1.98
N PRO A 201 9.42 -0.21 -2.64
CA PRO A 201 9.56 -0.71 -4.00
C PRO A 201 9.60 -2.25 -4.04
N ASN A 202 9.13 -2.84 -5.14
CA ASN A 202 9.51 -4.20 -5.48
C ASN A 202 10.83 -4.20 -6.25
N GLN A 203 11.38 -5.39 -6.53
CA GLN A 203 12.64 -5.52 -7.25
C GLN A 203 12.59 -4.88 -8.64
N GLU A 204 11.52 -5.11 -9.42
CA GLU A 204 11.36 -4.57 -10.78
C GLU A 204 11.28 -3.04 -10.77
N GLU A 205 10.57 -2.47 -9.78
CA GLU A 205 10.50 -1.03 -9.56
C GLU A 205 11.89 -0.44 -9.23
N LEU A 206 12.66 -1.14 -8.38
CA LEU A 206 14.03 -0.74 -8.03
C LEU A 206 14.96 -0.82 -9.24
N GLU A 207 14.90 -1.91 -10.00
CA GLU A 207 15.63 -2.08 -11.26
C GLU A 207 15.31 -0.96 -12.26
N GLY A 208 14.02 -0.60 -12.37
CA GLY A 208 13.55 0.49 -13.24
C GLY A 208 14.08 1.87 -12.81
N ILE A 209 14.21 2.14 -11.51
CA ILE A 209 14.74 3.41 -10.99
C ILE A 209 16.23 3.56 -11.34
N PHE A 210 17.02 2.51 -11.20
CA PHE A 210 18.47 2.56 -11.34
C PHE A 210 19.00 2.07 -12.70
N GLY A 211 18.14 1.49 -13.56
CA GLY A 211 18.55 0.94 -14.86
C GLY A 211 19.45 -0.28 -14.74
N VAL A 212 19.21 -1.13 -13.74
CA VAL A 212 20.01 -2.32 -13.40
C VAL A 212 19.17 -3.58 -13.44
N HIS A 213 19.83 -4.73 -13.41
CA HIS A 213 19.19 -6.04 -13.18
C HIS A 213 19.76 -6.67 -11.92
N LEU A 214 18.88 -7.17 -11.04
CA LEU A 214 19.21 -7.67 -9.70
C LEU A 214 18.65 -9.07 -9.51
N GLU A 215 19.48 -10.01 -9.11
CA GLU A 215 19.05 -11.40 -8.91
C GLU A 215 19.06 -11.83 -7.44
N LYS A 216 19.94 -11.23 -6.63
CA LYS A 216 20.19 -11.64 -5.23
C LYS A 216 19.84 -10.52 -4.26
N GLN A 217 19.57 -10.90 -3.02
CA GLN A 217 19.28 -9.93 -1.94
C GLN A 217 20.46 -8.99 -1.68
N GLU A 218 21.69 -9.52 -1.73
CA GLU A 218 22.92 -8.75 -1.51
C GLU A 218 23.08 -7.65 -2.56
N GLU A 219 22.66 -7.89 -3.80
CA GLU A 219 22.72 -6.91 -4.89
C GLU A 219 21.71 -5.77 -4.72
N VAL A 220 20.61 -6.02 -4.00
CA VAL A 220 19.57 -5.02 -3.71
C VAL A 220 20.02 -4.02 -2.66
N ILE A 221 20.84 -4.44 -1.70
CA ILE A 221 21.23 -3.62 -0.52
C ILE A 221 21.81 -2.25 -0.94
N PRO A 222 22.82 -2.15 -1.83
CA PRO A 222 23.40 -0.85 -2.19
C PRO A 222 22.40 0.14 -2.76
N TYR A 223 21.43 -0.33 -3.55
CA TYR A 223 20.39 0.51 -4.16
C TYR A 223 19.33 0.94 -3.14
N ALA A 224 18.97 0.07 -2.22
CA ALA A 224 18.09 0.41 -1.11
C ALA A 224 18.75 1.48 -0.20
N GLU A 225 20.04 1.35 0.09
CA GLU A 225 20.82 2.37 0.80
C GLU A 225 20.93 3.70 0.03
N MET A 226 20.99 3.66 -1.31
CA MET A 226 20.95 4.88 -2.12
C MET A 226 19.63 5.63 -1.94
N LEU A 227 18.48 4.94 -2.02
CA LEU A 227 17.17 5.54 -1.75
C LEU A 227 17.07 6.08 -0.31
N GLN A 228 17.72 5.41 0.65
CA GLN A 228 17.79 5.91 2.03
C GLN A 228 18.61 7.20 2.10
N ARG A 229 19.77 7.27 1.47
CA ARG A 229 20.59 8.49 1.39
C ARG A 229 19.88 9.64 0.68
N GLU A 230 19.01 9.35 -0.28
CA GLU A 230 18.18 10.34 -0.98
C GLU A 230 16.98 10.83 -0.14
N GLY A 231 16.69 10.19 1.01
CA GLY A 231 15.75 10.72 1.97
C GLY A 231 14.81 9.72 2.64
N ALA A 232 14.61 8.52 2.12
CA ALA A 232 13.78 7.53 2.80
C ALA A 232 14.39 7.14 4.15
N ARG A 233 13.57 7.05 5.21
CA ARG A 233 14.08 6.60 6.52
C ARG A 233 14.27 5.08 6.54
N ASN A 234 13.30 4.34 6.02
CA ASN A 234 13.37 2.88 5.90
C ASN A 234 12.99 2.48 4.48
N VAL A 235 13.70 1.49 3.92
CA VAL A 235 13.47 0.97 2.56
C VAL A 235 13.22 -0.52 2.63
N LEU A 236 12.00 -0.94 2.30
CA LEU A 236 11.57 -2.34 2.25
C LEU A 236 11.44 -2.77 0.79
N VAL A 237 12.36 -3.60 0.32
CA VAL A 237 12.35 -4.12 -1.06
C VAL A 237 11.77 -5.53 -1.07
N SER A 238 10.65 -5.73 -1.77
CA SER A 238 10.06 -7.06 -1.97
C SER A 238 10.63 -7.74 -3.22
N MET A 239 10.94 -9.04 -3.14
CA MET A 239 11.62 -9.82 -4.18
C MET A 239 10.86 -11.11 -4.52
N GLY A 240 9.54 -11.14 -4.36
CA GLY A 240 8.72 -12.32 -4.63
C GLY A 240 9.18 -13.55 -3.84
N GLU A 241 9.44 -14.64 -4.54
CA GLU A 241 9.89 -15.91 -3.93
C GLU A 241 11.25 -15.80 -3.21
N ARG A 242 12.06 -14.83 -3.58
CA ARG A 242 13.36 -14.54 -2.94
C ARG A 242 13.21 -13.80 -1.61
N GLY A 243 11.99 -13.44 -1.22
CA GLY A 243 11.70 -12.78 0.05
C GLY A 243 11.81 -11.26 0.01
N ALA A 244 12.58 -10.67 0.91
CA ALA A 244 12.68 -9.21 1.02
C ALA A 244 13.99 -8.77 1.69
N VAL A 245 14.31 -7.48 1.48
CA VAL A 245 15.40 -6.75 2.14
C VAL A 245 14.80 -5.52 2.82
N LEU A 246 15.20 -5.24 4.06
CA LEU A 246 14.85 -4.00 4.78
C LEU A 246 16.13 -3.27 5.19
N VAL A 247 16.31 -2.06 4.72
CA VAL A 247 17.31 -1.10 5.21
C VAL A 247 16.62 -0.13 6.15
N THR A 248 17.08 -0.07 7.41
CA THR A 248 16.44 0.72 8.47
C THR A 248 17.17 2.03 8.75
N GLU A 249 16.47 3.03 9.24
CA GLU A 249 17.05 4.31 9.70
C GLU A 249 18.07 4.16 10.84
N THR A 250 18.10 3.01 11.51
CA THR A 250 19.10 2.68 12.54
C THR A 250 20.38 2.09 11.97
N GLY A 251 20.50 1.97 10.64
CA GLY A 251 21.65 1.39 9.96
C GLY A 251 21.67 -0.15 9.93
N LYS A 252 20.60 -0.82 10.35
CA LYS A 252 20.48 -2.26 10.22
C LYS A 252 19.99 -2.65 8.83
N VAL A 253 20.57 -3.69 8.26
CA VAL A 253 20.11 -4.34 7.04
C VAL A 253 19.60 -5.72 7.40
N LEU A 254 18.32 -5.98 7.18
CA LEU A 254 17.66 -7.25 7.45
C LEU A 254 17.28 -7.92 6.14
N CYS A 255 17.61 -9.19 5.99
CA CYS A 255 17.28 -10.02 4.84
C CYS A 255 16.51 -11.26 5.29
N ALA A 256 15.52 -11.68 4.50
CA ALA A 256 14.83 -12.93 4.74
C ALA A 256 14.28 -13.52 3.44
N GLY A 257 14.37 -14.82 3.28
CA GLY A 257 13.71 -15.56 2.20
C GLY A 257 12.20 -15.69 2.45
N ALA A 258 11.43 -15.84 1.39
CA ALA A 258 10.01 -16.15 1.49
C ALA A 258 9.77 -17.52 2.17
N PRO A 259 8.66 -17.72 2.90
CA PRO A 259 8.44 -18.93 3.72
C PRO A 259 8.04 -20.17 2.92
N GLY A 260 8.44 -20.30 1.65
CA GLY A 260 8.14 -21.46 0.80
C GLY A 260 6.63 -21.78 0.75
N ILE A 261 5.91 -21.05 -0.07
CA ILE A 261 4.46 -21.18 -0.29
C ILE A 261 4.17 -21.63 -1.72
N ARG A 262 2.98 -22.17 -1.95
CA ARG A 262 2.42 -22.25 -3.31
C ARG A 262 1.73 -20.93 -3.60
N VAL A 263 2.23 -20.21 -4.59
CA VAL A 263 1.62 -18.95 -5.02
C VAL A 263 0.27 -19.23 -5.70
N VAL A 264 -0.77 -18.54 -5.26
CA VAL A 264 -2.15 -18.61 -5.78
C VAL A 264 -2.50 -17.29 -6.49
N ASN A 265 -2.19 -16.15 -5.85
CA ASN A 265 -2.49 -14.82 -6.37
C ASN A 265 -1.50 -13.80 -5.81
N THR A 266 -0.82 -13.05 -6.66
CA THR A 266 0.15 -12.03 -6.23
C THR A 266 -0.47 -10.66 -5.99
N VAL A 267 -1.73 -10.45 -6.39
CA VAL A 267 -2.42 -9.16 -6.23
C VAL A 267 -2.62 -8.86 -4.73
N GLY A 268 -2.19 -7.68 -4.32
CA GLY A 268 -2.30 -7.24 -2.93
C GLY A 268 -1.23 -7.79 -1.98
N ALA A 269 -0.30 -8.65 -2.44
CA ALA A 269 0.78 -9.15 -1.60
C ALA A 269 1.72 -8.03 -1.10
N GLY A 270 2.05 -7.07 -1.98
CA GLY A 270 2.82 -5.88 -1.60
C GLY A 270 2.09 -4.99 -0.59
N ASP A 271 0.79 -4.77 -0.79
CA ASP A 271 -0.05 -4.00 0.12
C ASP A 271 -0.16 -4.68 1.49
N SER A 272 -0.27 -6.02 1.48
CA SER A 272 -0.27 -6.84 2.70
C SER A 272 1.06 -6.79 3.44
N MET A 273 2.18 -6.70 2.70
CA MET A 273 3.51 -6.53 3.29
C MET A 273 3.61 -5.16 4.00
N VAL A 274 3.10 -4.08 3.42
CA VAL A 274 3.02 -2.76 4.07
C VAL A 274 2.16 -2.84 5.34
N ALA A 275 0.96 -3.40 5.24
CA ALA A 275 0.05 -3.53 6.38
C ALA A 275 0.65 -4.38 7.51
N GLY A 276 1.24 -5.53 7.18
CA GLY A 276 1.92 -6.40 8.14
C GLY A 276 3.14 -5.73 8.78
N PHE A 277 3.94 -4.98 8.00
CA PHE A 277 5.04 -4.20 8.55
C PHE A 277 4.56 -3.18 9.59
N LEU A 278 3.51 -2.43 9.28
CA LEU A 278 2.94 -1.45 10.20
C LEU A 278 2.34 -2.11 11.45
N ALA A 279 1.62 -3.22 11.28
CA ALA A 279 1.09 -3.99 12.41
C ALA A 279 2.21 -4.49 13.34
N GLY A 280 3.23 -5.14 12.78
CA GLY A 280 4.37 -5.63 13.54
C GLY A 280 5.17 -4.51 14.21
N TYR A 281 5.36 -3.37 13.55
CA TYR A 281 6.01 -2.19 14.10
C TYR A 281 5.26 -1.63 15.32
N LEU A 282 3.93 -1.54 15.22
CA LEU A 282 3.08 -1.04 16.30
C LEU A 282 2.98 -2.01 17.49
N GLU A 283 2.86 -3.31 17.20
CA GLU A 283 2.73 -4.35 18.23
C GLU A 283 4.03 -4.58 19.02
N SER A 284 5.18 -4.20 18.45
CA SER A 284 6.51 -4.40 19.05
C SER A 284 7.19 -3.11 19.55
N ASP A 285 6.43 -2.02 19.73
CA ASP A 285 6.97 -0.73 20.15
C ASP A 285 8.14 -0.22 19.27
N GLY A 286 8.06 -0.49 17.96
CA GLY A 286 9.02 0.01 16.98
C GLY A 286 10.18 -0.91 16.63
N ASP A 287 10.10 -2.21 16.98
CA ASP A 287 11.13 -3.18 16.56
C ASP A 287 11.04 -3.51 15.07
N TYR A 288 12.08 -3.16 14.32
CA TYR A 288 12.14 -3.33 12.88
C TYR A 288 12.23 -4.80 12.44
N GLU A 289 12.81 -5.69 13.24
CA GLU A 289 12.87 -7.11 12.91
C GLU A 289 11.47 -7.73 12.99
N SER A 290 10.72 -7.43 14.04
CA SER A 290 9.33 -7.86 14.19
C SER A 290 8.44 -7.29 13.07
N ALA A 291 8.61 -6.01 12.73
CA ALA A 291 7.92 -5.36 11.63
C ALA A 291 8.20 -6.05 10.29
N PHE A 292 9.46 -6.33 9.99
CA PHE A 292 9.92 -6.98 8.77
C PHE A 292 9.37 -8.41 8.64
N LEU A 293 9.49 -9.21 9.71
CA LEU A 293 8.95 -10.57 9.77
C LEU A 293 7.43 -10.60 9.54
N THR A 294 6.70 -9.71 10.20
CA THR A 294 5.24 -9.64 10.08
C THR A 294 4.82 -9.16 8.69
N GLY A 295 5.56 -8.20 8.12
CA GLY A 295 5.33 -7.72 6.76
C GLY A 295 5.54 -8.81 5.71
N LEU A 296 6.67 -9.51 5.74
CA LEU A 296 6.96 -10.60 4.81
C LEU A 296 5.95 -11.75 4.95
N ALA A 297 5.57 -12.08 6.18
CA ALA A 297 4.56 -13.12 6.43
C ALA A 297 3.18 -12.74 5.90
N ALA A 298 2.74 -11.48 6.07
CA ALA A 298 1.47 -11.00 5.56
C ALA A 298 1.44 -10.97 4.01
N GLY A 299 2.51 -10.48 3.37
CA GLY A 299 2.66 -10.54 1.91
C GLY A 299 2.59 -11.97 1.38
N SER A 300 3.28 -12.89 2.05
CA SER A 300 3.28 -14.31 1.70
C SER A 300 1.92 -14.98 1.94
N ALA A 301 1.19 -14.61 3.00
CA ALA A 301 -0.15 -15.14 3.27
C ALA A 301 -1.13 -14.74 2.16
N SER A 302 -1.11 -13.48 1.73
CA SER A 302 -1.91 -13.04 0.57
C SER A 302 -1.51 -13.77 -0.71
N ALA A 303 -0.22 -13.93 -0.97
CA ALA A 303 0.24 -14.64 -2.17
C ALA A 303 -0.17 -16.13 -2.20
N ALA A 304 -0.36 -16.76 -1.04
CA ALA A 304 -0.79 -18.14 -0.90
C ALA A 304 -2.32 -18.34 -0.95
N SER A 305 -3.09 -17.27 -1.06
CA SER A 305 -4.57 -17.29 -0.97
C SER A 305 -5.22 -16.55 -2.13
N THR A 306 -6.51 -16.75 -2.34
CA THR A 306 -7.38 -15.90 -3.18
C THR A 306 -7.87 -14.65 -2.43
N GLU A 307 -7.65 -14.60 -1.13
CA GLU A 307 -8.05 -13.52 -0.23
C GLU A 307 -6.80 -12.80 0.32
N LEU A 308 -7.02 -11.58 0.84
CA LEU A 308 -5.96 -10.85 1.53
C LEU A 308 -5.62 -11.50 2.88
N ALA A 309 -4.38 -11.33 3.33
CA ALA A 309 -3.84 -11.95 4.54
C ALA A 309 -4.77 -11.80 5.75
N ALA A 310 -5.02 -12.93 6.42
CA ALA A 310 -5.65 -12.98 7.73
C ALA A 310 -4.59 -13.29 8.83
N ARG A 311 -4.91 -12.91 10.08
CA ARG A 311 -3.96 -13.02 11.19
C ARG A 311 -3.45 -14.45 11.38
N GLN A 312 -4.32 -15.44 11.33
CA GLN A 312 -3.93 -16.85 11.58
C GLN A 312 -2.91 -17.37 10.55
N GLU A 313 -3.15 -17.11 9.26
CA GLU A 313 -2.24 -17.52 8.18
C GLU A 313 -0.91 -16.78 8.27
N MET A 314 -0.96 -15.48 8.51
CA MET A 314 0.23 -14.65 8.69
C MET A 314 1.08 -15.15 9.87
N GLU A 315 0.50 -15.43 11.04
CA GLU A 315 1.24 -15.94 12.20
C GLU A 315 1.84 -17.33 11.96
N ALA A 316 1.15 -18.18 11.22
CA ALA A 316 1.67 -19.50 10.84
C ALA A 316 2.91 -19.38 9.94
N LEU A 317 2.86 -18.49 8.96
CA LEU A 317 3.99 -18.25 8.04
C LEU A 317 5.14 -17.51 8.73
N ARG A 318 4.86 -16.56 9.61
CA ARG A 318 5.87 -15.81 10.37
C ARG A 318 6.83 -16.72 11.13
N LYS A 319 6.35 -17.82 11.70
CA LYS A 319 7.17 -18.83 12.41
C LYS A 319 8.18 -19.55 11.52
N ARG A 320 7.94 -19.55 10.20
CA ARG A 320 8.78 -20.23 9.20
C ARG A 320 9.88 -19.34 8.62
N ILE A 321 9.74 -18.02 8.76
CA ILE A 321 10.71 -17.04 8.25
C ILE A 321 11.91 -16.96 9.20
N ARG A 322 13.11 -16.84 8.62
CA ARG A 322 14.35 -16.61 9.35
C ARG A 322 15.01 -15.35 8.81
N VAL A 323 15.21 -14.39 9.71
CA VAL A 323 15.95 -13.15 9.39
C VAL A 323 17.43 -13.38 9.58
N HIS A 324 18.22 -12.80 8.72
CA HIS A 324 19.66 -12.67 8.85
C HIS A 324 20.10 -11.24 8.56
N MET A 325 21.23 -10.86 9.10
CA MET A 325 21.82 -9.55 8.82
C MET A 325 22.43 -9.56 7.42
N GLY A 326 22.03 -8.61 6.59
CA GLY A 326 22.65 -8.35 5.31
C GLY A 326 24.02 -7.67 5.52
N SER A 327 24.99 -8.04 4.73
CA SER A 327 26.27 -7.34 4.61
C SER A 327 26.54 -7.03 3.15
N VAL A 328 27.03 -5.83 2.88
CA VAL A 328 27.52 -5.42 1.55
C VAL A 328 28.85 -6.09 1.28
#